data_6ad2e1776e83631370a81f684801e530
#
_entry.id   6ad2e1776e83631370a81f684801e530
#
_cell.length_a   1.000
_cell.length_b   1.000
_cell.length_c   1.000
_cell.angle_alpha   90.00
_cell.angle_beta   90.00
_cell.angle_gamma   90.00
#
_symmetry.space_group_name_H-M   'P 1'
#
loop_
_entity.id
_entity.type
_entity.pdbx_description
1 polymer ?
#
loop_
_entity_poly.entity_id
_entity_poly.type
_entity_poly.pdbx_seq_one_letter_code
_entity_poly.pdbx_strand_id
1 'polypeptide(L)'
;MRILTLITALLAVSLPVSALEVLTTIKPLGFIAAAITDGVSEPKVLLPTGASPHDFSLRPSDIRSINDADLVVWVGPELEGFMAKPLADHPHKLTLTQVPGMPLFNYATQDSHDSHDHDAHDHDHAAHEHGDHDEGHEGHEGHHHEGVDPHIWLGPTKAKGI
;
A
#
# COMPACT_ATOMS: atom_id res chain seq x y z
N MET A 1 8.00 76.22 6.40
CA MET A 1 7.53 75.09 5.63
C MET A 1 8.06 73.81 6.31
N ARG A 2 7.17 73.07 6.98
CA ARG A 2 7.50 71.79 7.65
C ARG A 2 6.91 70.68 6.82
N ILE A 3 7.77 69.91 6.16
CA ILE A 3 7.38 68.75 5.35
C ILE A 3 7.20 67.59 6.34
N LEU A 4 5.96 67.25 6.58
CA LEU A 4 5.57 66.11 7.38
C LEU A 4 5.65 64.85 6.51
N THR A 5 6.74 64.08 6.68
CA THR A 5 6.95 62.82 5.98
C THR A 5 6.11 61.73 6.65
N LEU A 6 4.97 61.38 6.05
CA LEU A 6 4.15 60.25 6.46
C LEU A 6 4.85 58.96 5.99
N ILE A 7 5.54 58.26 6.88
CA ILE A 7 6.04 56.90 6.68
C ILE A 7 4.87 55.94 6.94
N THR A 8 4.23 55.50 5.89
CA THR A 8 3.23 54.45 5.97
C THR A 8 3.96 53.13 6.15
N ALA A 9 4.05 52.63 7.38
CA ALA A 9 4.55 51.31 7.67
C ALA A 9 3.53 50.30 7.17
N LEU A 10 3.79 49.65 6.01
CA LEU A 10 3.05 48.52 5.51
C LEU A 10 3.38 47.30 6.37
N LEU A 11 2.54 47.00 7.35
CA LEU A 11 2.60 45.76 8.11
C LEU A 11 2.24 44.61 7.16
N ALA A 12 3.23 43.89 6.69
CA ALA A 12 3.03 42.61 6.00
C ALA A 12 2.51 41.60 7.04
N VAL A 13 1.21 41.39 7.06
CA VAL A 13 0.57 40.31 7.83
C VAL A 13 0.90 39.00 7.15
N SER A 14 1.93 38.31 7.63
CA SER A 14 2.21 36.93 7.21
C SER A 14 1.14 36.02 7.83
N LEU A 15 0.17 35.63 7.04
CA LEU A 15 -0.76 34.58 7.46
C LEU A 15 0.02 33.25 7.53
N PRO A 16 -0.12 32.46 8.61
CA PRO A 16 0.48 31.14 8.66
C PRO A 16 -0.15 30.29 7.54
N VAL A 17 0.64 29.92 6.54
CA VAL A 17 0.25 28.89 5.58
C VAL A 17 0.40 27.56 6.32
N SER A 18 -0.73 26.92 6.65
CA SER A 18 -0.70 25.54 7.13
C SER A 18 -0.10 24.69 6.01
N ALA A 19 0.99 23.99 6.30
CA ALA A 19 1.53 23.01 5.40
C ALA A 19 0.51 21.86 5.24
N LEU A 20 0.34 21.37 4.00
CA LEU A 20 -0.55 20.25 3.72
C LEU A 20 -0.06 18.99 4.45
N GLU A 21 -0.89 18.43 5.32
CA GLU A 21 -0.58 17.18 6.04
C GLU A 21 -0.87 15.96 5.14
N VAL A 22 0.18 15.47 4.47
CA VAL A 22 0.08 14.27 3.61
C VAL A 22 0.49 13.04 4.43
N LEU A 23 -0.37 12.03 4.48
CA LEU A 23 -0.12 10.73 5.09
C LEU A 23 -0.03 9.67 4.01
N THR A 24 1.04 8.91 4.00
CA THR A 24 1.19 7.70 3.16
C THR A 24 1.21 6.47 4.03
N THR A 25 0.75 5.33 3.54
CA THR A 25 0.71 4.12 4.35
C THR A 25 2.05 3.44 4.44
N ILE A 26 2.77 3.32 3.33
CA ILE A 26 4.04 2.59 3.24
C ILE A 26 5.20 3.48 2.80
N LYS A 27 6.42 3.11 3.15
CA LYS A 27 7.63 3.88 2.83
C LYS A 27 7.83 4.18 1.35
N PRO A 28 7.63 3.24 0.40
CA PRO A 28 7.77 3.56 -1.02
C PRO A 28 6.88 4.72 -1.46
N LEU A 29 5.63 4.76 -0.99
CA LEU A 29 4.72 5.88 -1.26
C LEU A 29 5.20 7.17 -0.59
N GLY A 30 5.74 7.08 0.63
CA GLY A 30 6.32 8.21 1.33
C GLY A 30 7.47 8.85 0.56
N PHE A 31 8.35 8.07 -0.03
CA PHE A 31 9.45 8.59 -0.86
C PHE A 31 8.95 9.28 -2.13
N ILE A 32 7.95 8.70 -2.80
CA ILE A 32 7.35 9.29 -4.00
C ILE A 32 6.63 10.59 -3.63
N ALA A 33 5.82 10.57 -2.58
CA ALA A 33 5.12 11.75 -2.11
C ALA A 33 6.09 12.87 -1.71
N ALA A 34 7.18 12.56 -0.98
CA ALA A 34 8.20 13.54 -0.62
C ALA A 34 8.88 14.18 -1.84
N ALA A 35 9.14 13.39 -2.89
CA ALA A 35 9.70 13.93 -4.12
C ALA A 35 8.73 14.85 -4.88
N ILE A 36 7.41 14.61 -4.78
CA ILE A 36 6.38 15.43 -5.41
C ILE A 36 6.13 16.72 -4.61
N THR A 37 6.15 16.62 -3.28
CA THR A 37 5.80 17.73 -2.38
C THR A 37 7.03 18.49 -1.86
N ASP A 38 8.19 18.30 -2.46
CA ASP A 38 9.44 18.94 -2.05
C ASP A 38 9.29 20.47 -1.93
N GLY A 39 9.69 21.01 -0.78
CA GLY A 39 9.55 22.43 -0.45
C GLY A 39 8.13 22.92 -0.10
N VAL A 40 7.11 22.04 -0.14
CA VAL A 40 5.71 22.38 0.17
C VAL A 40 5.19 21.63 1.40
N SER A 41 5.45 20.34 1.48
CA SER A 41 4.96 19.45 2.56
C SER A 41 5.99 18.36 2.85
N GLU A 42 5.98 17.86 4.07
CA GLU A 42 6.78 16.70 4.49
C GLU A 42 5.83 15.53 4.78
N PRO A 43 5.63 14.60 3.84
CA PRO A 43 4.72 13.48 4.01
C PRO A 43 5.12 12.57 5.17
N LYS A 44 4.13 12.17 5.96
CA LYS A 44 4.30 11.17 7.02
C LYS A 44 4.04 9.78 6.49
N VAL A 45 4.75 8.80 7.05
CA VAL A 45 4.52 7.37 6.74
C VAL A 45 3.89 6.69 7.95
N LEU A 46 2.75 6.04 7.73
CA LEU A 46 1.96 5.40 8.79
C LEU A 46 2.64 4.14 9.34
N LEU A 47 3.06 3.23 8.43
CA LEU A 47 3.66 1.98 8.83
C LEU A 47 5.12 2.16 9.25
N PRO A 48 5.49 1.68 10.45
CA PRO A 48 6.88 1.68 10.88
C PRO A 48 7.73 0.75 10.01
N THR A 49 9.05 0.96 10.06
CA THR A 49 10.00 0.10 9.35
C THR A 49 9.85 -1.37 9.77
N GLY A 50 9.72 -2.25 8.80
CA GLY A 50 9.61 -3.70 9.04
C GLY A 50 8.18 -4.19 9.32
N ALA A 51 7.19 -3.29 9.42
CA ALA A 51 5.80 -3.73 9.51
C ALA A 51 5.30 -4.28 8.17
N SER A 52 4.48 -5.33 8.24
CA SER A 52 3.82 -5.89 7.06
C SER A 52 2.60 -5.04 6.67
N PRO A 53 2.47 -4.63 5.41
CA PRO A 53 1.29 -3.93 4.94
C PRO A 53 0.06 -4.85 4.80
N HIS A 54 0.23 -6.18 4.85
CA HIS A 54 -0.87 -7.13 4.76
C HIS A 54 -1.53 -7.41 6.10
N ASP A 55 -0.75 -7.28 7.19
CA ASP A 55 -1.20 -7.62 8.54
C ASP A 55 -0.66 -6.59 9.53
N PHE A 56 -1.37 -5.48 9.65
CA PHE A 56 -1.02 -4.41 10.58
C PHE A 56 -2.22 -4.02 11.43
N SER A 57 -2.01 -3.90 12.74
CA SER A 57 -3.03 -3.45 13.67
C SER A 57 -2.84 -1.99 14.00
N LEU A 58 -3.82 -1.16 13.64
CA LEU A 58 -3.81 0.27 13.89
C LEU A 58 -3.92 0.59 15.38
N ARG A 59 -3.03 1.43 15.87
CA ARG A 59 -3.08 1.99 17.23
C ARG A 59 -3.99 3.23 17.25
N PRO A 60 -4.48 3.65 18.40
CA PRO A 60 -5.26 4.90 18.52
C PRO A 60 -4.53 6.15 18.00
N SER A 61 -3.19 6.18 18.06
CA SER A 61 -2.36 7.23 17.46
C SER A 61 -2.42 7.24 15.95
N ASP A 62 -2.46 6.05 15.34
CA ASP A 62 -2.48 5.89 13.89
C ASP A 62 -3.84 6.36 13.34
N ILE A 63 -4.93 6.01 14.02
CA ILE A 63 -6.27 6.52 13.69
C ILE A 63 -6.35 8.05 13.76
N ARG A 64 -5.71 8.67 14.78
CA ARG A 64 -5.64 10.14 14.84
C ARG A 64 -4.88 10.71 13.65
N SER A 65 -3.71 10.14 13.32
CA SER A 65 -2.92 10.60 12.17
C SER A 65 -3.68 10.48 10.84
N ILE A 66 -4.52 9.43 10.70
CA ILE A 66 -5.41 9.28 9.53
C ILE A 66 -6.45 10.40 9.50
N ASN A 67 -7.10 10.68 10.63
CA ASN A 67 -8.17 11.68 10.69
C ASN A 67 -7.64 13.11 10.55
N ASP A 68 -6.43 13.38 10.99
CA ASP A 68 -5.81 14.71 10.96
C ASP A 68 -5.17 15.02 9.59
N ALA A 69 -4.98 14.01 8.74
CA ALA A 69 -4.37 14.19 7.42
C ALA A 69 -5.29 14.93 6.45
N ASP A 70 -4.75 15.90 5.73
CA ASP A 70 -5.45 16.56 4.62
C ASP A 70 -5.57 15.67 3.39
N LEU A 71 -4.63 14.73 3.22
CA LEU A 71 -4.62 13.74 2.15
C LEU A 71 -4.02 12.43 2.66
N VAL A 72 -4.72 11.31 2.45
CA VAL A 72 -4.18 9.96 2.68
C VAL A 72 -3.96 9.26 1.36
N VAL A 73 -2.72 8.81 1.13
CA VAL A 73 -2.34 8.02 -0.05
C VAL A 73 -2.05 6.59 0.38
N TRP A 74 -2.75 5.64 -0.20
CA TRP A 74 -2.63 4.21 0.10
C TRP A 74 -2.75 3.38 -1.18
N VAL A 75 -2.24 2.15 -1.15
CA VAL A 75 -2.31 1.27 -2.33
C VAL A 75 -3.76 0.86 -2.60
N GLY A 76 -4.41 0.28 -1.62
CA GLY A 76 -5.77 -0.19 -1.75
C GLY A 76 -6.09 -1.33 -0.79
N PRO A 77 -7.36 -1.76 -0.74
CA PRO A 77 -7.81 -2.82 0.17
C PRO A 77 -7.15 -4.17 -0.09
N GLU A 78 -6.62 -4.38 -1.28
CA GLU A 78 -5.92 -5.61 -1.68
C GLU A 78 -4.57 -5.77 -0.95
N LEU A 79 -3.94 -4.66 -0.55
CA LEU A 79 -2.71 -4.66 0.23
C LEU A 79 -2.98 -4.35 1.70
N GLU A 80 -3.72 -3.28 1.95
CA GLU A 80 -3.89 -2.66 3.26
C GLU A 80 -5.34 -2.79 3.74
N GLY A 81 -5.84 -4.03 3.83
CA GLY A 81 -7.23 -4.31 4.22
C GLY A 81 -7.66 -3.64 5.54
N PHE A 82 -6.71 -3.44 6.47
CA PHE A 82 -6.94 -2.75 7.75
C PHE A 82 -7.28 -1.26 7.59
N MET A 83 -6.92 -0.64 6.45
CA MET A 83 -7.22 0.76 6.15
C MET A 83 -8.63 0.98 5.59
N ALA A 84 -9.28 -0.05 5.07
CA ALA A 84 -10.57 0.07 4.40
C ALA A 84 -11.63 0.74 5.28
N LYS A 85 -11.75 0.32 6.54
CA LYS A 85 -12.72 0.88 7.49
C LYS A 85 -12.36 2.31 7.93
N PRO A 86 -11.14 2.63 8.38
CA PRO A 86 -10.74 4.00 8.72
C PRO A 86 -10.89 5.00 7.57
N LEU A 87 -10.68 4.54 6.34
CA LEU A 87 -10.77 5.41 5.16
C LEU A 87 -12.14 5.43 4.49
N ALA A 88 -13.13 4.67 4.99
CA ALA A 88 -14.44 4.60 4.36
C ALA A 88 -15.03 6.00 4.10
N ASP A 89 -15.03 6.84 5.12
CA ASP A 89 -15.61 8.18 5.10
C ASP A 89 -14.55 9.31 5.03
N HIS A 90 -13.27 8.98 4.83
CA HIS A 90 -12.24 10.00 4.74
C HIS A 90 -12.43 10.84 3.47
N PRO A 91 -12.53 12.18 3.58
CA PRO A 91 -12.91 13.04 2.45
C PRO A 91 -11.86 13.09 1.35
N HIS A 92 -10.60 13.03 1.72
CA HIS A 92 -9.47 13.14 0.78
C HIS A 92 -8.56 11.90 0.89
N LYS A 93 -8.93 10.85 0.17
CA LYS A 93 -8.12 9.63 0.05
C LYS A 93 -7.79 9.36 -1.41
N LEU A 94 -6.58 8.96 -1.68
CA LEU A 94 -6.12 8.48 -2.97
C LEU A 94 -5.84 6.98 -2.88
N THR A 95 -6.70 6.17 -3.50
CA THR A 95 -6.55 4.72 -3.62
C THR A 95 -5.87 4.41 -4.93
N LEU A 96 -4.62 4.00 -4.90
CA LEU A 96 -3.80 3.87 -6.12
C LEU A 96 -4.31 2.76 -7.04
N THR A 97 -4.80 1.64 -6.52
CA THR A 97 -5.38 0.56 -7.34
C THR A 97 -6.65 0.99 -8.07
N GLN A 98 -7.27 2.11 -7.69
CA GLN A 98 -8.49 2.64 -8.31
C GLN A 98 -8.23 3.84 -9.24
N VAL A 99 -6.96 4.26 -9.40
CA VAL A 99 -6.62 5.36 -10.30
C VAL A 99 -6.78 4.91 -11.76
N PRO A 100 -7.58 5.62 -12.57
CA PRO A 100 -7.74 5.28 -13.99
C PRO A 100 -6.40 5.30 -14.74
N GLY A 101 -6.10 4.23 -15.46
CA GLY A 101 -4.85 4.10 -16.22
C GLY A 101 -3.64 3.64 -15.39
N MET A 102 -3.80 3.34 -14.10
CA MET A 102 -2.75 2.71 -13.31
C MET A 102 -2.41 1.33 -13.92
N PRO A 103 -1.13 1.05 -14.21
CA PRO A 103 -0.72 -0.23 -14.77
C PRO A 103 -0.77 -1.33 -13.69
N LEU A 104 -1.94 -1.93 -13.52
CA LEU A 104 -2.17 -3.04 -12.61
C LEU A 104 -1.87 -4.37 -13.31
N PHE A 105 -1.26 -5.31 -12.60
CA PHE A 105 -1.08 -6.68 -13.05
C PHE A 105 -2.04 -7.58 -12.27
N ASN A 106 -2.68 -8.48 -12.99
CA ASN A 106 -3.44 -9.55 -12.35
C ASN A 106 -2.50 -10.72 -12.09
N TYR A 107 -2.72 -11.43 -10.99
CA TYR A 107 -2.13 -12.75 -10.83
C TYR A 107 -2.65 -13.60 -12.01
N ALA A 108 -1.73 -14.15 -12.79
CA ALA A 108 -2.11 -15.09 -13.84
C ALA A 108 -2.80 -16.28 -13.15
N THR A 109 -4.05 -16.52 -13.50
CA THR A 109 -4.67 -17.81 -13.22
C THR A 109 -3.82 -18.85 -13.95
N GLN A 110 -3.10 -19.66 -13.19
CA GLN A 110 -2.27 -20.74 -13.74
C GLN A 110 -3.18 -21.88 -14.22
N ASP A 111 -3.99 -21.61 -15.25
CA ASP A 111 -4.68 -22.63 -16.03
C ASP A 111 -3.85 -22.96 -17.27
N SER A 112 -2.60 -23.36 -17.05
CA SER A 112 -1.86 -24.12 -18.04
C SER A 112 -1.30 -25.36 -17.34
N HIS A 113 -2.20 -26.33 -17.14
CA HIS A 113 -1.79 -27.72 -17.02
C HIS A 113 -1.18 -28.11 -18.36
N ASP A 114 0.11 -27.84 -18.55
CA ASP A 114 0.91 -28.56 -19.51
C ASP A 114 0.80 -30.04 -19.11
N SER A 115 0.06 -30.79 -19.93
CA SER A 115 -0.01 -32.23 -19.87
C SER A 115 1.38 -32.79 -20.10
N HIS A 116 2.14 -32.98 -19.05
CA HIS A 116 3.32 -33.83 -19.11
C HIS A 116 2.83 -35.26 -19.13
N ASP A 117 2.82 -35.84 -20.34
CA ASP A 117 2.78 -37.28 -20.55
C ASP A 117 3.95 -37.90 -19.78
N HIS A 118 3.68 -38.42 -18.61
CA HIS A 118 4.63 -39.28 -17.90
C HIS A 118 4.48 -40.70 -18.47
N ASP A 119 5.40 -41.05 -19.38
CA ASP A 119 5.65 -42.41 -19.78
C ASP A 119 5.75 -43.32 -18.55
N ALA A 120 4.96 -44.40 -18.61
CA ALA A 120 4.87 -45.40 -17.58
C ALA A 120 6.23 -46.05 -17.33
N HIS A 121 6.83 -45.79 -16.20
CA HIS A 121 7.88 -46.62 -15.63
C HIS A 121 7.26 -47.59 -14.63
N ASP A 122 7.13 -48.81 -15.10
CA ASP A 122 6.79 -50.01 -14.35
C ASP A 122 7.93 -50.31 -13.34
N HIS A 123 7.72 -50.09 -12.07
CA HIS A 123 8.59 -50.57 -11.00
C HIS A 123 7.82 -51.42 -10.01
N ASP A 124 7.97 -52.71 -10.25
CA ASP A 124 7.63 -53.79 -9.34
C ASP A 124 8.43 -53.62 -8.02
N HIS A 125 7.80 -53.28 -6.92
CA HIS A 125 8.38 -53.37 -5.58
C HIS A 125 7.41 -54.02 -4.61
N ALA A 126 7.94 -55.12 -4.13
CA ALA A 126 7.40 -56.04 -3.11
C ALA A 126 6.98 -55.31 -1.81
N ALA A 127 5.98 -55.93 -1.21
CA ALA A 127 5.37 -55.64 0.07
C ALA A 127 6.35 -55.30 1.22
N HIS A 128 6.09 -54.14 1.87
CA HIS A 128 6.46 -53.90 3.25
C HIS A 128 5.23 -53.36 4.00
N GLU A 129 4.74 -54.19 4.92
CA GLU A 129 3.81 -53.84 5.98
C GLU A 129 4.52 -52.86 6.93
N HIS A 130 4.02 -51.67 7.11
CA HIS A 130 4.29 -50.85 8.29
C HIS A 130 3.04 -50.08 8.72
N GLY A 131 2.81 -50.20 10.01
CA GLY A 131 1.68 -49.85 10.80
C GLY A 131 1.21 -48.38 10.75
N ASP A 132 0.01 -48.27 11.23
CA ASP A 132 -0.79 -47.08 11.47
C ASP A 132 0.01 -45.94 12.12
N HIS A 133 0.13 -44.81 11.41
CA HIS A 133 0.27 -43.48 11.99
C HIS A 133 -0.75 -42.58 11.32
N ASP A 134 -1.89 -42.47 11.98
CA ASP A 134 -2.92 -41.48 11.76
C ASP A 134 -2.42 -40.16 12.33
N GLU A 135 -1.74 -39.35 11.51
CA GLU A 135 -1.50 -37.95 11.77
C GLU A 135 -2.15 -37.17 10.62
N GLY A 136 -3.30 -36.53 10.97
CA GLY A 136 -4.05 -35.68 10.06
C GLY A 136 -3.17 -34.55 9.51
N HIS A 137 -2.77 -34.67 8.27
CA HIS A 137 -2.32 -33.53 7.50
C HIS A 137 -3.53 -32.65 7.20
N GLU A 138 -3.72 -31.64 8.04
CA GLU A 138 -4.59 -30.52 7.72
C GLU A 138 -4.14 -29.95 6.37
N GLY A 139 -5.04 -30.02 5.38
CA GLY A 139 -4.79 -29.58 4.03
C GLY A 139 -4.33 -28.14 4.03
N HIS A 140 -3.16 -27.87 3.48
CA HIS A 140 -2.78 -26.55 3.02
C HIS A 140 -3.79 -26.14 1.96
N GLU A 141 -4.83 -25.40 2.37
CA GLU A 141 -5.67 -24.70 1.42
C GLU A 141 -4.76 -23.76 0.63
N GLY A 142 -4.50 -24.12 -0.61
CA GLY A 142 -3.79 -23.27 -1.57
C GLY A 142 -4.56 -21.96 -1.67
N HIS A 143 -3.99 -20.90 -1.16
CA HIS A 143 -4.51 -19.55 -1.35
C HIS A 143 -4.45 -19.25 -2.85
N HIS A 144 -5.57 -19.47 -3.54
CA HIS A 144 -5.75 -18.96 -4.89
C HIS A 144 -5.74 -17.44 -4.83
N HIS A 145 -4.64 -16.85 -5.21
CA HIS A 145 -4.53 -15.41 -5.40
C HIS A 145 -5.22 -15.04 -6.73
N GLU A 146 -6.53 -15.01 -6.72
CA GLU A 146 -7.30 -14.35 -7.77
C GLU A 146 -7.34 -12.87 -7.43
N GLY A 147 -6.87 -12.02 -8.33
CA GLY A 147 -6.97 -10.57 -8.14
C GLY A 147 -5.81 -9.78 -8.71
N VAL A 148 -5.81 -8.52 -8.37
CA VAL A 148 -4.80 -7.55 -8.78
C VAL A 148 -3.56 -7.69 -7.87
N ASP A 149 -2.37 -7.73 -8.48
CA ASP A 149 -1.10 -7.60 -7.75
C ASP A 149 -0.98 -6.18 -7.15
N PRO A 150 -1.08 -6.03 -5.82
CA PRO A 150 -1.07 -4.72 -5.19
C PRO A 150 0.34 -4.11 -5.08
N HIS A 151 1.40 -4.82 -5.46
CA HIS A 151 2.79 -4.34 -5.35
C HIS A 151 3.15 -3.40 -6.49
N ILE A 152 2.34 -2.36 -6.70
CA ILE A 152 2.44 -1.43 -7.83
C ILE A 152 3.74 -0.63 -7.88
N TRP A 153 4.45 -0.48 -6.77
CA TRP A 153 5.71 0.27 -6.68
C TRP A 153 6.95 -0.55 -7.06
N LEU A 154 6.85 -1.88 -7.23
CA LEU A 154 8.01 -2.74 -7.49
C LEU A 154 8.49 -2.71 -8.95
N GLY A 155 7.71 -2.18 -9.88
CA GLY A 155 8.07 -2.08 -11.28
C GLY A 155 8.40 -0.64 -11.69
N PRO A 156 9.48 -0.40 -12.48
CA PRO A 156 9.83 0.95 -12.92
C PRO A 156 8.73 1.65 -13.73
N THR A 157 7.97 0.88 -14.50
CA THR A 157 6.81 1.38 -15.25
C THR A 157 5.62 1.68 -14.35
N LYS A 158 5.45 0.90 -13.27
CA LYS A 158 4.39 1.10 -12.28
C LYS A 158 4.67 2.34 -11.44
N ALA A 159 5.90 2.51 -10.98
CA ALA A 159 6.28 3.65 -10.14
C ALA A 159 6.17 5.01 -10.87
N LYS A 160 6.22 5.03 -12.21
CA LYS A 160 6.00 6.25 -13.00
C LYS A 160 4.54 6.67 -13.09
N GLY A 161 3.61 5.77 -12.80
CA GLY A 161 2.16 6.04 -12.81
C GLY A 161 1.64 6.58 -11.47
N ILE A 162 2.47 6.55 -10.43
CA ILE A 162 2.19 7.09 -9.09
C ILE A 162 2.65 8.54 -9.03
#